data_adb841dd599c29cd736ae70407a0eb36
#
_entry.id   adb841dd599c29cd736ae70407a0eb36
#
_cell.length_a   1.000
_cell.length_b   1.000
_cell.length_c   1.000
_cell.angle_alpha   90.00
_cell.angle_beta   90.00
_cell.angle_gamma   90.00
#
_symmetry.space_group_name_H-M   'P 1'
#
loop_
_entity.id
_entity.type
_entity.pdbx_description
1 polymer ?
#
loop_
_entity_poly.entity_id
_entity_poly.type
_entity_poly.pdbx_seq_one_letter_code
_entity_poly.pdbx_strand_id
1 'polypeptide(L)'
;MNSGSSYEAMERYLEKNKKPPKALFISSDATAAGILKSIREHGFLVPGDCNIVTYNNTTFSESSTPPLDSIEVYLKESAKEATFALERFWNAEKLPRKIVIPCSLVIRGSIKKQENNGK
;
A
#
# COMPACT_ATOMS: atom_id res chain seq x y z
N MET A 1 -4.39 -9.79 -7.45
CA MET A 1 -5.17 -8.80 -8.24
C MET A 1 -4.18 -7.92 -8.99
N ASN A 2 -4.37 -7.73 -10.27
CA ASN A 2 -3.54 -6.85 -11.08
C ASN A 2 -4.24 -5.49 -11.31
N SER A 3 -3.56 -4.55 -11.98
CA SER A 3 -4.10 -3.21 -12.21
C SER A 3 -5.38 -3.19 -13.06
N GLY A 4 -5.55 -4.11 -14.01
CA GLY A 4 -6.76 -4.22 -14.84
C GLY A 4 -7.97 -4.66 -14.02
N SER A 5 -7.85 -5.73 -13.25
CA SER A 5 -8.95 -6.22 -12.40
C SER A 5 -9.30 -5.25 -11.26
N SER A 6 -8.34 -4.50 -10.75
CA SER A 6 -8.59 -3.48 -9.73
C SER A 6 -9.29 -2.24 -10.30
N TYR A 7 -8.94 -1.86 -11.52
CA TYR A 7 -9.67 -0.83 -12.26
C TYR A 7 -11.15 -1.19 -12.41
N GLU A 8 -11.45 -2.37 -12.96
CA GLU A 8 -12.82 -2.84 -13.14
C GLU A 8 -13.60 -2.95 -11.81
N ALA A 9 -12.93 -3.37 -10.75
CA ALA A 9 -13.55 -3.44 -9.43
C ALA A 9 -13.95 -2.05 -8.91
N MET A 10 -13.09 -1.04 -9.10
CA MET A 10 -13.41 0.34 -8.72
C MET A 10 -14.50 0.93 -9.62
N GLU A 11 -14.49 0.65 -10.92
CA GLU A 11 -15.58 1.05 -11.84
C GLU A 11 -16.94 0.56 -11.33
N ARG A 12 -17.07 -0.74 -11.04
CA ARG A 12 -18.30 -1.32 -10.48
C ARG A 12 -18.70 -0.68 -9.15
N TYR A 13 -17.71 -0.36 -8.31
CA TYR A 13 -17.99 0.32 -7.05
C TYR A 13 -18.55 1.71 -7.26
N LEU A 14 -17.95 2.50 -8.17
CA LEU A 14 -18.39 3.87 -8.49
C LEU A 14 -19.73 3.90 -9.19
N GLU A 15 -20.03 2.95 -10.07
CA GLU A 15 -21.34 2.79 -10.69
C GLU A 15 -22.46 2.65 -9.64
N LYS A 16 -22.20 1.84 -8.63
CA LYS A 16 -23.16 1.56 -7.55
C LYS A 16 -23.26 2.72 -6.55
N ASN A 17 -22.14 3.25 -6.09
CA ASN A 17 -22.08 4.18 -4.95
C ASN A 17 -22.00 5.65 -5.37
N LYS A 18 -21.73 5.94 -6.64
CA LYS A 18 -21.59 7.29 -7.23
C LYS A 18 -20.45 8.15 -6.68
N LYS A 19 -19.69 7.64 -5.72
CA LYS A 19 -18.51 8.29 -5.12
C LYS A 19 -17.56 7.24 -4.56
N PRO A 20 -16.25 7.54 -4.47
CA PRO A 20 -15.29 6.61 -3.86
C PRO A 20 -15.52 6.50 -2.35
N PRO A 21 -15.01 5.46 -1.72
CA PRO A 21 -14.95 5.38 -0.26
C PRO A 21 -14.03 6.48 0.29
N LYS A 22 -14.30 6.95 1.49
CA LYS A 22 -13.50 8.00 2.14
C LYS A 22 -12.05 7.61 2.38
N ALA A 23 -11.79 6.33 2.57
CA ALA A 23 -10.46 5.77 2.77
C ALA A 23 -10.35 4.36 2.21
N LEU A 24 -9.18 4.05 1.66
CA LEU A 24 -8.81 2.73 1.14
C LEU A 24 -7.44 2.32 1.67
N PHE A 25 -7.38 1.11 2.19
CA PHE A 25 -6.13 0.38 2.34
C PHE A 25 -6.00 -0.60 1.17
N ILE A 26 -4.91 -0.50 0.42
CA ILE A 26 -4.70 -1.30 -0.79
C ILE A 26 -3.49 -2.20 -0.56
N SER A 27 -3.69 -3.50 -0.70
CA SER A 27 -2.72 -4.54 -0.35
C SER A 27 -1.44 -4.55 -1.20
N SER A 28 -1.40 -3.82 -2.30
CA SER A 28 -0.20 -3.69 -3.13
C SER A 28 -0.25 -2.44 -4.02
N ASP A 29 0.93 -1.91 -4.32
CA ASP A 29 1.07 -0.77 -5.23
C ASP A 29 0.56 -1.08 -6.64
N ALA A 30 0.74 -2.31 -7.12
CA ALA A 30 0.23 -2.72 -8.43
C ALA A 30 -1.31 -2.66 -8.52
N THR A 31 -2.00 -3.00 -7.45
CA THR A 31 -3.46 -2.88 -7.34
C THR A 31 -3.88 -1.40 -7.29
N ALA A 32 -3.10 -0.56 -6.62
CA ALA A 32 -3.36 0.86 -6.49
C ALA A 32 -3.40 1.59 -7.84
N ALA A 33 -2.60 1.18 -8.80
CA ALA A 33 -2.54 1.78 -10.13
C ALA A 33 -3.91 1.79 -10.84
N GLY A 34 -4.61 0.66 -10.84
CA GLY A 34 -5.94 0.55 -11.44
C GLY A 34 -7.00 1.37 -10.70
N ILE A 35 -6.96 1.34 -9.38
CA ILE A 35 -7.88 2.11 -8.53
C ILE A 35 -7.70 3.62 -8.74
N LEU A 36 -6.46 4.11 -8.71
CA LEU A 36 -6.16 5.52 -8.95
C LEU A 36 -6.62 6.00 -10.33
N LYS A 37 -6.41 5.16 -11.34
CA LYS A 37 -6.86 5.48 -12.70
C LYS A 37 -8.37 5.68 -12.74
N SER A 38 -9.15 4.74 -12.21
CA SER A 38 -10.61 4.83 -12.17
C SER A 38 -11.10 6.06 -11.39
N ILE A 39 -10.57 6.29 -10.20
CA ILE A 39 -10.91 7.46 -9.36
C ILE A 39 -10.67 8.76 -10.12
N ARG A 40 -9.54 8.88 -10.81
CA ARG A 40 -9.16 10.06 -11.58
C ARG A 40 -10.05 10.28 -12.79
N GLU A 41 -10.37 9.24 -13.54
CA GLU A 41 -11.23 9.31 -14.74
C GLU A 41 -12.65 9.77 -14.40
N HIS A 42 -13.11 9.50 -13.18
CA HIS A 42 -14.39 10.01 -12.66
C HIS A 42 -14.31 11.41 -12.02
N GLY A 43 -13.14 12.06 -12.08
CA GLY A 43 -12.94 13.41 -11.58
C GLY A 43 -12.80 13.55 -10.06
N PHE A 44 -12.62 12.44 -9.35
CA PHE A 44 -12.39 12.48 -7.91
C PHE A 44 -10.91 12.70 -7.56
N LEU A 45 -10.67 13.30 -6.40
CA LEU A 45 -9.35 13.68 -5.92
C LEU A 45 -8.83 12.72 -4.82
N VAL A 46 -7.54 12.44 -4.87
CA VAL A 46 -6.81 11.78 -3.79
C VAL A 46 -5.75 12.79 -3.30
N PRO A 47 -5.76 13.17 -2.02
CA PRO A 47 -6.58 12.67 -0.90
C PRO A 47 -7.92 13.39 -0.69
N GLY A 48 -8.35 14.28 -1.57
CA GLY A 48 -9.53 15.12 -1.37
C GLY A 48 -10.83 14.34 -1.08
N ASP A 49 -11.19 13.45 -2.01
CA ASP A 49 -12.41 12.63 -1.93
C ASP A 49 -12.15 11.24 -1.35
N CYS A 50 -10.94 10.73 -1.52
CA CYS A 50 -10.52 9.41 -1.07
C CYS A 50 -9.09 9.45 -0.52
N ASN A 51 -8.89 8.93 0.68
CA ASN A 51 -7.55 8.74 1.26
C ASN A 51 -7.05 7.34 0.92
N ILE A 52 -5.78 7.19 0.56
CA ILE A 52 -5.21 5.91 0.14
C ILE A 52 -3.92 5.62 0.89
N VAL A 53 -3.83 4.41 1.44
CA VAL A 53 -2.58 3.80 1.92
C VAL A 53 -2.34 2.52 1.16
N THR A 54 -1.12 2.32 0.71
CA THR A 54 -0.70 1.12 0.00
C THR A 54 0.28 0.28 0.83
N TYR A 55 0.68 -0.84 0.28
CA TYR A 55 1.59 -1.79 0.91
C TYR A 55 2.72 -2.13 -0.06
N ASN A 56 3.93 -2.26 0.45
CA ASN A 56 5.21 -2.61 -0.17
C ASN A 56 6.17 -1.45 -0.46
N ASN A 57 5.72 -0.21 -0.53
CA ASN A 57 6.58 0.96 -0.77
C ASN A 57 7.51 0.78 -1.99
N THR A 58 6.94 0.47 -3.13
CA THR A 58 7.68 0.34 -4.40
C THR A 58 7.90 1.70 -5.06
N THR A 59 8.69 1.71 -6.12
CA THR A 59 8.89 2.91 -6.96
C THR A 59 7.58 3.48 -7.51
N PHE A 60 6.55 2.65 -7.68
CA PHE A 60 5.22 3.12 -8.10
C PHE A 60 4.60 4.04 -7.07
N SER A 61 4.64 3.70 -5.78
CA SER A 61 4.05 4.55 -4.73
C SER A 61 4.76 5.91 -4.63
N GLU A 62 6.06 5.95 -4.89
CA GLU A 62 6.84 7.18 -4.92
C GLU A 62 6.54 8.05 -6.14
N SER A 63 6.41 7.45 -7.32
CA SER A 63 6.28 8.15 -8.61
C SER A 63 4.85 8.42 -9.05
N SER A 64 3.85 7.87 -8.36
CA SER A 64 2.44 8.08 -8.67
C SER A 64 1.99 9.53 -8.42
N THR A 65 0.84 9.89 -8.96
CA THR A 65 0.23 11.22 -8.76
C THR A 65 -1.16 11.05 -8.15
N PRO A 66 -1.35 11.45 -6.89
CA PRO A 66 -0.33 11.92 -5.94
C PRO A 66 0.63 10.79 -5.54
N PRO A 67 1.82 11.11 -4.99
CA PRO A 67 2.67 10.10 -4.35
C PRO A 67 1.93 9.45 -3.19
N LEU A 68 2.01 8.10 -3.11
CA LEU A 68 1.20 7.33 -2.18
C LEU A 68 1.89 7.13 -0.84
N ASP A 69 1.14 7.33 0.23
CA ASP A 69 1.48 6.84 1.56
C ASP A 69 1.50 5.32 1.48
N SER A 70 2.59 4.70 1.93
CA SER A 70 2.78 3.26 1.79
C SER A 70 3.48 2.65 2.98
N ILE A 71 3.19 1.38 3.24
CA ILE A 71 3.88 0.63 4.28
C ILE A 71 5.16 0.04 3.72
N GLU A 72 6.30 0.45 4.30
CA GLU A 72 7.62 -0.13 4.05
C GLU A 72 7.73 -1.47 4.81
N VAL A 73 8.01 -2.53 4.09
CA VAL A 73 8.09 -3.90 4.63
C VAL A 73 9.51 -4.43 4.78
N TYR A 74 10.51 -3.62 4.47
CA TYR A 74 11.93 -3.95 4.61
C TYR A 74 12.30 -5.30 3.97
N LEU A 75 12.06 -5.42 2.67
CA LEU A 75 12.31 -6.66 1.91
C LEU A 75 13.75 -7.17 2.01
N LYS A 76 14.74 -6.28 2.06
CA LYS A 76 16.16 -6.68 2.22
C LYS A 76 16.40 -7.36 3.55
N GLU A 77 15.87 -6.80 4.63
CA GLU A 77 15.98 -7.34 5.98
C GLU A 77 15.24 -8.67 6.07
N SER A 78 14.05 -8.76 5.48
CA SER A 78 13.27 -9.99 5.41
C SER A 78 14.01 -11.09 4.65
N ALA A 79 14.64 -10.77 3.53
CA ALA A 79 15.44 -11.71 2.74
C ALA A 79 16.68 -12.19 3.51
N LYS A 80 17.38 -11.29 4.22
CA LYS A 80 18.52 -11.64 5.08
C LYS A 80 18.09 -12.61 6.18
N GLU A 81 17.05 -12.30 6.92
CA GLU A 81 16.57 -13.16 8.00
C GLU A 81 16.11 -14.52 7.50
N ALA A 82 15.43 -14.56 6.34
CA ALA A 82 15.05 -15.82 5.72
C ALA A 82 16.27 -16.65 5.30
N THR A 83 17.31 -16.01 4.76
CA THR A 83 18.55 -16.69 4.38
C THR A 83 19.27 -17.25 5.60
N PHE A 84 19.43 -16.47 6.66
CA PHE A 84 20.03 -16.93 7.92
C PHE A 84 19.24 -18.07 8.56
N ALA A 85 17.91 -17.98 8.55
CA ALA A 85 17.07 -19.06 9.07
C ALA A 85 17.26 -20.35 8.27
N LEU A 86 17.36 -20.26 6.96
CA LEU A 86 17.58 -21.39 6.07
C LEU A 86 18.96 -22.04 6.31
N GLU A 87 20.01 -21.23 6.45
CA GLU A 87 21.36 -21.69 6.77
C GLU A 87 21.42 -22.42 8.11
N ARG A 88 20.82 -21.85 9.15
CA ARG A 88 20.74 -22.47 10.49
C ARG A 88 19.94 -23.79 10.46
N PHE A 89 18.85 -23.82 9.71
CA PHE A 89 18.09 -25.05 9.49
C PHE A 89 18.97 -26.14 8.85
N TRP A 90 19.75 -25.77 7.84
CA TRP A 90 20.66 -26.69 7.15
C TRP A 90 21.75 -27.24 8.07
N ASN A 91 22.22 -26.43 9.01
CA ASN A 91 23.21 -26.81 10.02
C ASN A 91 22.61 -27.52 11.24
N ALA A 92 21.32 -27.91 11.18
CA ALA A 92 20.59 -28.55 12.28
C ALA A 92 20.56 -27.72 13.57
N GLU A 93 20.66 -26.41 13.49
CA GLU A 93 20.55 -25.52 14.64
C GLU A 93 19.08 -25.28 15.03
N LYS A 94 18.86 -24.95 16.30
CA LYS A 94 17.53 -24.61 16.78
C LYS A 94 17.09 -23.26 16.21
N LEU A 95 15.94 -23.23 15.55
CA LEU A 95 15.33 -22.03 15.01
C LEU A 95 14.23 -21.46 15.92
N PRO A 96 14.05 -20.13 15.97
CA PRO A 96 12.88 -19.54 16.56
C PRO A 96 11.63 -19.91 15.74
N ARG A 97 10.49 -20.08 16.41
CA ARG A 97 9.21 -20.39 15.74
C ARG A 97 8.68 -19.26 14.90
N LYS A 98 9.11 -18.04 15.21
CA LYS A 98 8.62 -16.80 14.57
C LYS A 98 9.71 -15.76 14.60
N ILE A 99 9.95 -15.13 13.46
CA ILE A 99 10.80 -13.96 13.32
C ILE A 99 9.91 -12.82 12.81
N VAL A 100 9.84 -11.73 13.55
CA VAL A 100 9.04 -10.55 13.19
C VAL A 100 9.97 -9.43 12.75
N ILE A 101 9.75 -8.93 11.53
CA ILE A 101 10.41 -7.75 11.03
C ILE A 101 9.40 -6.61 11.09
N PRO A 102 9.66 -5.55 11.88
CA PRO A 102 8.74 -4.44 11.97
C PRO A 102 8.63 -3.70 10.63
N CYS A 103 7.46 -3.14 10.36
CA CYS A 103 7.23 -2.26 9.23
C CYS A 103 7.07 -0.81 9.68
N SER A 104 7.09 0.12 8.74
CA SER A 104 6.86 1.53 9.01
C SER A 104 5.98 2.18 7.94
N LEU A 105 5.29 3.25 8.30
CA LEU A 105 4.50 4.04 7.35
C LEU A 105 5.38 5.13 6.74
N VAL A 106 5.45 5.15 5.41
CA VAL A 106 6.08 6.23 4.64
C VAL A 106 4.99 7.20 4.22
N ILE A 107 5.05 8.42 4.75
CA ILE A 107 4.06 9.47 4.49
C ILE A 107 4.50 10.28 3.28
N ARG A 108 3.61 10.45 2.29
CA ARG A 108 3.86 11.24 1.07
C ARG A 108 2.77 12.27 0.80
N GLY A 109 1.56 11.86 0.44
CA GLY A 109 0.53 12.83 0.08
C GLY A 109 -0.82 12.24 -0.31
N SER A 110 -1.04 10.95 -0.15
CA SER A 110 -2.31 10.30 -0.47
C SER A 110 -3.27 10.18 0.71
N ILE A 111 -2.86 10.64 1.88
CA ILE A 111 -3.70 10.83 3.05
C ILE A 111 -3.79 12.32 3.37
N LYS A 112 -5.01 12.79 3.62
CA LYS A 112 -5.25 14.16 4.06
C LYS A 112 -4.64 14.38 5.44
N LYS A 113 -3.72 15.34 5.55
CA LYS A 113 -3.18 15.73 6.86
C LYS A 113 -4.31 16.26 7.74
N GLN A 114 -4.40 15.78 8.95
CA GLN A 114 -5.21 16.47 9.96
C GLN A 114 -4.57 17.84 10.22
N GLU A 115 -5.33 18.89 10.04
CA GLU A 115 -4.97 20.16 10.64
C GLU A 115 -5.05 19.95 12.16
N ASN A 116 -3.91 19.96 12.82
CA ASN A 116 -3.87 20.11 14.27
C ASN A 116 -4.43 21.51 14.56
N ASN A 117 -5.74 21.59 14.73
CA ASN A 117 -6.32 22.71 15.45
C ASN A 117 -5.70 22.67 16.84
N GLY A 118 -4.74 23.56 17.07
CA GLY A 118 -3.93 23.58 18.27
C GLY A 118 -4.79 23.55 19.52
N LYS A 119 -4.66 22.46 20.24
CA LYS A 119 -4.95 22.37 21.66
C LYS A 119 -3.71 21.89 22.34
#